data_20d93f267c01be50fada7dc7d59ed7dc
#
_entry.id   20d93f267c01be50fada7dc7d59ed7dc
#
_cell.length_a   1.000
_cell.length_b   1.000
_cell.length_c   1.000
_cell.angle_alpha   90.00
_cell.angle_beta   90.00
_cell.angle_gamma   90.00
#
_symmetry.space_group_name_H-M   'P 1'
#
loop_
_entity.id
_entity.type
_entity.pdbx_description
1 polymer ?
#
loop_
_entity_poly.entity_id
_entity_poly.type
_entity_poly.pdbx_seq_one_letter_code
_entity_poly.pdbx_strand_id
1 'polypeptide(L)'
;MDTIMKRFGLSLMGVMMSTMLWSASGLNYDGTKLELNTEFTRSQCGTMGKKTMPETSGLAASRQTPGFLWAHGDENLNDNRKIVAVKPDGTLVMTVKINTGSSNRDDWEDIATGVYNHQNLIFIGAFGDNDLVFKDNYFIYYFEEPTITSGTQTVTAQYIRFGYPDSKAHNTETLMYDPIEQMLYIADKVKDGVCHLYSLPFRTDYGTDVQTLTEVCALGNGSKFNFVTGGDISPDGRWMAIKSKKQVLLWERQGTESLSQTAQRRPKQIAAYEAEAQGEALAWSDASTFYTTSDQDTDMPIYQYVRPMPNAPTGVSNLHTTPLANTKIVRNGQVLIHRGEKTYTLQGQEIK
;
A
#
# COMPACT_ATOMS: atom_id res chain seq x y z
N MET A 1 56.77 43.86 -35.97
CA MET A 1 56.42 42.40 -36.12
C MET A 1 55.45 42.05 -35.04
N ASP A 2 54.16 42.18 -35.41
CA ASP A 2 53.05 42.03 -34.49
C ASP A 2 52.59 40.58 -34.43
N THR A 3 52.47 40.06 -33.23
CA THR A 3 51.88 38.76 -33.00
C THR A 3 50.56 38.95 -32.25
N ILE A 4 49.46 38.77 -32.97
CA ILE A 4 48.09 38.86 -32.49
C ILE A 4 47.78 37.61 -31.67
N MET A 5 47.55 37.76 -30.37
CA MET A 5 46.95 36.71 -29.54
C MET A 5 45.43 36.81 -29.59
N LYS A 6 44.78 35.81 -30.21
CA LYS A 6 43.35 35.61 -30.14
C LYS A 6 42.97 35.01 -28.78
N ARG A 7 42.22 35.76 -27.98
CA ARG A 7 41.57 35.26 -26.76
C ARG A 7 40.28 34.54 -27.18
N PHE A 8 40.20 33.23 -26.94
CA PHE A 8 38.97 32.49 -26.92
C PHE A 8 38.30 32.69 -25.57
N GLY A 9 37.15 33.38 -25.56
CA GLY A 9 36.30 33.50 -24.41
C GLY A 9 35.47 32.23 -24.26
N LEU A 10 35.74 31.44 -23.25
CA LEU A 10 34.89 30.34 -22.85
C LEU A 10 33.74 30.91 -21.98
N SER A 11 32.55 31.02 -22.53
CA SER A 11 31.37 31.37 -21.77
C SER A 11 30.93 30.15 -20.97
N LEU A 12 31.19 30.15 -19.66
CA LEU A 12 30.67 29.17 -18.73
C LEU A 12 29.23 29.55 -18.41
N MET A 13 28.27 28.93 -19.11
CA MET A 13 26.86 29.02 -18.77
C MET A 13 26.63 28.19 -17.53
N GLY A 14 26.68 28.81 -16.35
CA GLY A 14 26.32 28.21 -15.09
C GLY A 14 24.82 27.93 -15.07
N VAL A 15 24.45 26.66 -15.19
CA VAL A 15 23.10 26.21 -14.85
C VAL A 15 22.97 26.35 -13.33
N MET A 16 22.33 27.42 -12.87
CA MET A 16 21.85 27.51 -11.50
C MET A 16 20.72 26.48 -11.36
N MET A 17 21.04 25.29 -10.87
CA MET A 17 20.07 24.45 -10.22
C MET A 17 19.64 25.18 -8.95
N SER A 18 18.49 25.85 -9.01
CA SER A 18 17.78 26.27 -7.82
C SER A 18 17.31 25.01 -7.11
N THR A 19 18.07 24.54 -6.13
CA THR A 19 17.53 23.64 -5.11
C THR A 19 16.48 24.44 -4.36
N MET A 20 15.22 24.30 -4.79
CA MET A 20 14.11 24.66 -3.90
C MET A 20 14.23 23.73 -2.70
N LEU A 21 14.79 24.24 -1.63
CA LEU A 21 14.58 23.73 -0.29
C LEU A 21 13.08 23.92 -0.03
N TRP A 22 12.31 22.89 -0.34
CA TRP A 22 10.96 22.78 0.19
C TRP A 22 11.14 22.53 1.69
N SER A 23 11.00 23.58 2.47
CA SER A 23 10.73 23.39 3.88
C SER A 23 9.42 22.62 3.90
N ALA A 24 9.42 21.41 4.50
CA ALA A 24 8.22 20.68 4.81
C ALA A 24 7.35 21.56 5.74
N SER A 25 6.62 22.50 5.14
CA SER A 25 5.57 23.21 5.85
C SER A 25 4.51 22.15 6.10
N GLY A 26 4.49 21.61 7.32
CA GLY A 26 3.53 20.61 7.74
C GLY A 26 2.14 21.00 7.26
N LEU A 27 1.36 20.03 6.80
CA LEU A 27 -0.01 20.26 6.37
C LEU A 27 -0.77 20.96 7.50
N ASN A 28 -0.96 22.26 7.35
CA ASN A 28 -1.58 23.10 8.37
C ASN A 28 -3.10 22.90 8.31
N TYR A 29 -3.58 21.71 8.69
CA TYR A 29 -4.99 21.45 8.85
C TYR A 29 -5.32 21.02 10.29
N ASP A 30 -6.40 21.57 10.80
CA ASP A 30 -7.03 21.10 12.02
C ASP A 30 -7.90 19.88 11.68
N GLY A 31 -7.52 18.69 12.16
CA GLY A 31 -8.25 17.44 11.90
C GLY A 31 -9.74 17.49 12.26
N THR A 32 -10.18 18.44 13.08
CA THR A 32 -11.61 18.65 13.42
C THR A 32 -12.41 19.38 12.34
N LYS A 33 -11.75 19.94 11.34
CA LYS A 33 -12.38 20.76 10.27
C LYS A 33 -12.19 20.15 8.88
N LEU A 34 -11.91 18.86 8.81
CA LEU A 34 -11.79 18.17 7.53
C LEU A 34 -13.16 18.02 6.86
N GLU A 35 -13.16 18.16 5.55
CA GLU A 35 -14.32 17.81 4.73
C GLU A 35 -14.60 16.32 4.87
N LEU A 36 -15.88 15.95 4.97
CA LEU A 36 -16.29 14.57 5.05
C LEU A 36 -16.45 13.97 3.65
N ASN A 37 -15.84 12.80 3.42
CA ASN A 37 -16.21 11.95 2.31
C ASN A 37 -17.39 11.06 2.74
N THR A 38 -18.55 11.26 2.11
CA THR A 38 -19.81 10.56 2.40
C THR A 38 -20.15 9.48 1.37
N GLU A 39 -19.25 9.18 0.45
CA GLU A 39 -19.50 8.21 -0.64
C GLU A 39 -19.46 6.76 -0.15
N PHE A 40 -18.72 6.48 0.92
CA PHE A 40 -18.57 5.11 1.42
C PHE A 40 -19.74 4.70 2.31
N THR A 41 -20.16 3.45 2.16
CA THR A 41 -21.02 2.72 3.09
C THR A 41 -20.21 1.66 3.81
N ARG A 42 -20.40 1.54 5.13
CA ARG A 42 -19.74 0.53 5.99
C ARG A 42 -20.66 -0.63 6.27
N SER A 43 -20.15 -1.84 6.21
CA SER A 43 -20.85 -3.04 6.67
C SER A 43 -19.84 -4.04 7.26
N GLN A 44 -20.27 -4.79 8.25
CA GLN A 44 -19.47 -5.94 8.71
C GLN A 44 -19.69 -7.08 7.70
N CYS A 45 -18.58 -7.56 7.11
CA CYS A 45 -18.62 -8.65 6.13
C CYS A 45 -18.16 -9.99 6.72
N GLY A 46 -17.44 -9.96 7.86
CA GLY A 46 -16.91 -11.16 8.47
C GLY A 46 -16.37 -10.95 9.87
N THR A 47 -15.64 -11.96 10.32
CA THR A 47 -14.96 -11.95 11.63
C THR A 47 -13.63 -12.69 11.51
N MET A 48 -12.53 -11.99 11.78
CA MET A 48 -11.23 -12.62 11.97
C MET A 48 -11.24 -13.36 13.30
N GLY A 49 -11.17 -14.67 13.24
CA GLY A 49 -11.15 -15.48 14.46
C GLY A 49 -9.80 -15.39 15.18
N LYS A 50 -9.81 -15.26 16.51
CA LYS A 50 -8.60 -15.30 17.34
C LYS A 50 -7.68 -16.48 17.02
N LYS A 51 -8.24 -17.65 16.70
CA LYS A 51 -7.46 -18.84 16.33
C LYS A 51 -6.86 -18.77 14.94
N THR A 52 -7.44 -17.95 14.06
CA THR A 52 -6.95 -17.74 12.70
C THR A 52 -5.72 -16.83 12.70
N MET A 53 -5.90 -15.64 13.27
CA MET A 53 -4.84 -14.67 13.45
C MET A 53 -5.17 -13.84 14.68
N PRO A 54 -4.50 -14.10 15.82
CA PRO A 54 -4.61 -13.23 16.99
C PRO A 54 -3.92 -11.89 16.68
N GLU A 55 -4.36 -10.83 17.33
CA GLU A 55 -3.70 -9.53 17.28
C GLU A 55 -3.37 -9.10 15.83
N THR A 56 -4.42 -9.07 14.98
CA THR A 56 -4.26 -8.75 13.55
C THR A 56 -3.86 -7.28 13.38
N SER A 57 -2.58 -7.03 13.17
CA SER A 57 -2.01 -5.71 12.95
C SER A 57 -2.10 -5.29 11.47
N GLY A 58 -1.73 -6.17 10.55
CA GLY A 58 -1.71 -5.86 9.11
C GLY A 58 -2.74 -6.61 8.28
N LEU A 59 -3.27 -5.94 7.25
CA LEU A 59 -4.20 -6.49 6.25
C LEU A 59 -3.84 -5.97 4.86
N ALA A 60 -3.81 -6.85 3.85
CA ALA A 60 -3.64 -6.47 2.45
C ALA A 60 -4.51 -7.32 1.54
N ALA A 61 -5.06 -6.74 0.48
CA ALA A 61 -5.82 -7.53 -0.49
C ALA A 61 -4.89 -8.22 -1.49
N SER A 62 -5.17 -9.49 -1.80
CA SER A 62 -4.42 -10.24 -2.80
C SER A 62 -4.53 -9.59 -4.18
N ARG A 63 -3.38 -9.37 -4.84
CA ARG A 63 -3.32 -8.90 -6.23
C ARG A 63 -3.37 -10.07 -7.21
N GLN A 64 -2.86 -11.22 -6.81
CA GLN A 64 -2.87 -12.43 -7.63
C GLN A 64 -4.20 -13.15 -7.63
N THR A 65 -4.91 -13.17 -6.49
CA THR A 65 -6.19 -13.87 -6.34
C THR A 65 -7.24 -12.92 -5.75
N PRO A 66 -7.91 -12.08 -6.57
CA PRO A 66 -8.91 -11.14 -6.09
C PRO A 66 -9.99 -11.82 -5.24
N GLY A 67 -10.46 -11.14 -4.20
CA GLY A 67 -11.45 -11.65 -3.25
C GLY A 67 -10.86 -12.34 -2.03
N PHE A 68 -9.52 -12.33 -1.88
CA PHE A 68 -8.83 -12.79 -0.67
C PHE A 68 -8.05 -11.66 -0.03
N LEU A 69 -7.83 -11.79 1.27
CA LEU A 69 -7.04 -10.87 2.09
C LEU A 69 -5.87 -11.64 2.72
N TRP A 70 -4.70 -11.01 2.75
CA TRP A 70 -3.56 -11.42 3.54
C TRP A 70 -3.61 -10.71 4.88
N ALA A 71 -3.31 -11.43 5.95
CA ALA A 71 -3.24 -10.86 7.29
C ALA A 71 -2.04 -11.41 8.07
N HIS A 72 -1.49 -10.60 8.97
CA HIS A 72 -0.52 -11.02 9.98
C HIS A 72 -0.90 -10.43 11.34
N GLY A 73 -0.38 -11.03 12.41
CA GLY A 73 -0.48 -10.49 13.74
C GLY A 73 0.78 -9.71 14.12
N ASP A 74 0.69 -8.94 15.18
CA ASP A 74 1.75 -8.15 15.77
C ASP A 74 2.83 -9.05 16.39
N GLU A 75 2.44 -10.02 17.22
CA GLU A 75 3.36 -10.93 17.90
C GLU A 75 3.87 -12.05 16.96
N ASN A 76 5.03 -11.85 16.37
CA ASN A 76 5.74 -12.86 15.60
C ASN A 76 6.90 -13.51 16.41
N LEU A 77 6.70 -13.73 17.70
CA LEU A 77 7.68 -14.34 18.58
C LEU A 77 7.97 -15.79 18.18
N ASN A 78 9.24 -16.08 17.87
CA ASN A 78 9.81 -17.43 17.73
C ASN A 78 9.02 -18.41 16.85
N ASP A 79 9.48 -18.68 15.64
CA ASP A 79 8.93 -19.66 14.67
C ASP A 79 7.51 -19.36 14.10
N ASN A 80 6.87 -18.28 14.52
CA ASN A 80 5.52 -17.92 14.08
C ASN A 80 5.46 -16.85 12.99
N ARG A 81 6.59 -16.54 12.35
CA ARG A 81 6.61 -15.62 11.20
C ARG A 81 5.73 -16.17 10.08
N LYS A 82 4.51 -15.75 10.07
CA LYS A 82 3.49 -16.24 9.12
C LYS A 82 2.52 -15.14 8.75
N ILE A 83 1.99 -15.29 7.55
CA ILE A 83 0.77 -14.60 7.11
C ILE A 83 -0.29 -15.63 6.79
N VAL A 84 -1.54 -15.24 6.80
CA VAL A 84 -2.65 -16.09 6.41
C VAL A 84 -3.44 -15.46 5.28
N ALA A 85 -3.91 -16.30 4.34
CA ALA A 85 -4.91 -15.91 3.37
C ALA A 85 -6.30 -16.23 3.93
N VAL A 86 -7.14 -15.22 4.01
CA VAL A 86 -8.53 -15.34 4.46
C VAL A 86 -9.49 -14.78 3.41
N LYS A 87 -10.74 -15.25 3.45
CA LYS A 87 -11.83 -14.58 2.74
C LYS A 87 -12.29 -13.36 3.54
N PRO A 88 -13.01 -12.40 2.93
CA PRO A 88 -13.59 -11.27 3.66
C PRO A 88 -14.54 -11.66 4.79
N ASP A 89 -15.10 -12.87 4.78
CA ASP A 89 -15.90 -13.41 5.86
C ASP A 89 -15.08 -13.94 7.07
N GLY A 90 -13.74 -13.87 6.98
CA GLY A 90 -12.81 -14.35 8.00
C GLY A 90 -12.43 -15.82 7.87
N THR A 91 -12.94 -16.53 6.87
CA THR A 91 -12.60 -17.95 6.64
C THR A 91 -11.12 -18.10 6.28
N LEU A 92 -10.34 -18.82 7.09
CA LEU A 92 -8.95 -19.17 6.80
C LEU A 92 -8.88 -20.13 5.61
N VAL A 93 -8.02 -19.83 4.65
CA VAL A 93 -7.80 -20.65 3.46
C VAL A 93 -6.39 -21.23 3.43
N MET A 94 -5.37 -20.42 3.71
CA MET A 94 -3.98 -20.82 3.59
C MET A 94 -3.11 -20.13 4.64
N THR A 95 -2.07 -20.81 5.08
CA THR A 95 -1.01 -20.23 5.93
C THR A 95 0.30 -20.20 5.14
N VAL A 96 1.01 -19.09 5.19
CA VAL A 96 2.35 -18.96 4.59
C VAL A 96 3.34 -18.64 5.69
N LYS A 97 4.30 -19.56 5.90
CA LYS A 97 5.44 -19.35 6.79
C LYS A 97 6.51 -18.55 6.05
N ILE A 98 7.07 -17.55 6.71
CA ILE A 98 8.05 -16.63 6.10
C ILE A 98 9.43 -16.91 6.70
N ASN A 99 10.35 -17.33 5.84
CA ASN A 99 11.77 -17.40 6.22
C ASN A 99 12.44 -16.06 5.91
N THR A 100 12.78 -15.31 6.94
CA THR A 100 13.44 -13.99 6.83
C THR A 100 14.98 -14.06 6.94
N GLY A 101 15.54 -15.27 6.99
CA GLY A 101 16.98 -15.46 7.16
C GLY A 101 17.48 -15.07 8.55
N SER A 102 18.62 -14.38 8.59
CA SER A 102 19.26 -13.97 9.85
C SER A 102 18.79 -12.61 10.38
N SER A 103 17.88 -11.94 9.73
CA SER A 103 17.32 -10.68 10.25
C SER A 103 16.43 -10.98 11.46
N ASN A 104 16.66 -10.28 12.56
CA ASN A 104 16.05 -10.57 13.86
C ASN A 104 14.93 -9.59 14.25
N ARG A 105 14.34 -8.90 13.26
CA ARG A 105 13.20 -8.01 13.55
C ARG A 105 11.91 -8.80 13.34
N ASP A 106 11.15 -8.93 14.39
CA ASP A 106 9.91 -9.72 14.44
C ASP A 106 8.69 -8.88 14.79
N ASP A 107 8.88 -7.59 15.02
CA ASP A 107 7.85 -6.61 15.34
C ASP A 107 7.22 -6.13 14.02
N TRP A 108 6.27 -6.93 13.49
CA TRP A 108 5.60 -6.68 12.24
C TRP A 108 4.34 -5.85 12.45
N GLU A 109 4.28 -4.71 11.78
CA GLU A 109 3.22 -3.73 12.02
C GLU A 109 2.22 -3.63 10.86
N ASP A 110 2.67 -3.71 9.61
CA ASP A 110 1.77 -3.58 8.47
C ASP A 110 2.23 -4.42 7.27
N ILE A 111 1.30 -4.68 6.36
CA ILE A 111 1.49 -5.46 5.14
C ILE A 111 0.90 -4.72 3.94
N ALA A 112 1.62 -4.69 2.85
CA ALA A 112 1.15 -4.16 1.58
C ALA A 112 1.30 -5.17 0.46
N THR A 113 0.50 -5.01 -0.59
CA THR A 113 0.63 -5.79 -1.84
C THR A 113 0.78 -4.85 -3.03
N GLY A 114 1.54 -5.29 -4.03
CA GLY A 114 1.74 -4.47 -5.23
C GLY A 114 2.25 -5.27 -6.41
N VAL A 115 2.34 -4.59 -7.55
CA VAL A 115 2.90 -5.17 -8.78
C VAL A 115 4.19 -4.44 -9.15
N TYR A 116 5.29 -5.18 -9.22
CA TYR A 116 6.59 -4.67 -9.64
C TYR A 116 7.13 -5.54 -10.76
N ASN A 117 7.49 -4.93 -11.90
CA ASN A 117 8.01 -5.66 -13.07
C ASN A 117 7.15 -6.89 -13.46
N HIS A 118 5.83 -6.74 -13.45
CA HIS A 118 4.85 -7.80 -13.75
C HIS A 118 4.79 -8.96 -12.72
N GLN A 119 5.41 -8.81 -11.57
CA GLN A 119 5.32 -9.74 -10.45
C GLN A 119 4.43 -9.15 -9.35
N ASN A 120 3.51 -9.95 -8.85
CA ASN A 120 2.75 -9.60 -7.64
C ASN A 120 3.64 -9.84 -6.44
N LEU A 121 3.80 -8.83 -5.59
CA LEU A 121 4.64 -8.88 -4.40
C LEU A 121 3.82 -8.61 -3.15
N ILE A 122 4.28 -9.22 -2.06
CA ILE A 122 3.88 -8.89 -0.69
C ILE A 122 5.06 -8.19 -0.02
N PHE A 123 4.75 -7.13 0.71
CA PHE A 123 5.67 -6.36 1.55
C PHE A 123 5.21 -6.45 3.00
N ILE A 124 6.13 -6.69 3.93
CA ILE A 124 5.85 -6.75 5.37
C ILE A 124 6.79 -5.78 6.07
N GLY A 125 6.23 -4.86 6.84
CA GLY A 125 6.94 -3.88 7.62
C GLY A 125 7.33 -4.43 8.99
N ALA A 126 8.60 -4.77 9.17
CA ALA A 126 9.18 -5.16 10.46
C ALA A 126 9.90 -3.95 11.08
N PHE A 127 9.13 -3.03 11.61
CA PHE A 127 9.62 -1.72 12.01
C PHE A 127 8.94 -1.13 13.27
N GLY A 128 8.17 -1.92 14.00
CA GLY A 128 7.71 -1.55 15.33
C GLY A 128 8.88 -1.22 16.24
N ASP A 129 8.77 -0.17 17.04
CA ASP A 129 9.82 0.29 17.94
C ASP A 129 9.24 1.13 19.10
N ASN A 130 8.36 0.52 19.87
CA ASN A 130 7.67 1.18 20.98
C ASN A 130 8.64 1.81 22.00
N ASP A 131 9.84 1.25 22.14
CA ASP A 131 10.88 1.72 23.05
C ASP A 131 11.84 2.73 22.42
N LEU A 132 11.73 3.00 21.11
CA LEU A 132 12.57 3.92 20.35
C LEU A 132 14.06 3.62 20.46
N VAL A 133 14.45 2.35 20.32
CA VAL A 133 15.83 1.89 20.49
C VAL A 133 16.56 1.62 19.17
N PHE A 134 15.83 1.43 18.06
CA PHE A 134 16.40 1.16 16.74
C PHE A 134 16.51 2.45 15.91
N LYS A 135 17.62 2.64 15.25
CA LYS A 135 17.88 3.87 14.48
C LYS A 135 17.93 3.64 12.97
N ASP A 136 18.56 2.54 12.58
CA ASP A 136 18.83 2.19 11.19
C ASP A 136 18.70 0.68 10.98
N ASN A 137 17.93 0.04 11.83
CA ASN A 137 17.73 -1.41 11.85
C ASN A 137 16.25 -1.78 11.70
N TYR A 138 15.58 -1.09 10.79
CA TYR A 138 14.23 -1.37 10.37
C TYR A 138 14.25 -2.15 9.06
N PHE A 139 13.28 -3.05 8.87
CA PHE A 139 13.23 -3.91 7.70
C PHE A 139 11.87 -3.86 7.02
N ILE A 140 11.89 -3.93 5.68
CA ILE A 140 10.74 -4.28 4.88
C ILE A 140 11.10 -5.60 4.20
N TYR A 141 10.41 -6.68 4.60
CA TYR A 141 10.50 -7.97 3.91
C TYR A 141 9.65 -7.95 2.66
N TYR A 142 10.11 -8.59 1.59
CA TYR A 142 9.31 -8.72 0.38
C TYR A 142 9.57 -10.06 -0.31
N PHE A 143 8.54 -10.57 -0.96
CA PHE A 143 8.58 -11.83 -1.71
C PHE A 143 7.45 -11.87 -2.74
N GLU A 144 7.56 -12.76 -3.73
CA GLU A 144 6.50 -12.99 -4.70
C GLU A 144 5.23 -13.49 -4.00
N GLU A 145 4.09 -12.90 -4.33
CA GLU A 145 2.80 -13.29 -3.76
C GLU A 145 2.47 -14.74 -4.10
N PRO A 146 2.31 -15.63 -3.11
CA PRO A 146 2.01 -17.02 -3.37
C PRO A 146 0.62 -17.18 -3.99
N THR A 147 0.48 -18.16 -4.89
CA THR A 147 -0.85 -18.57 -5.34
C THR A 147 -1.63 -19.15 -4.17
N ILE A 148 -2.82 -18.59 -3.90
CA ILE A 148 -3.66 -19.03 -2.80
C ILE A 148 -4.26 -20.40 -3.12
N THR A 149 -3.88 -21.37 -2.29
CA THR A 149 -4.37 -22.76 -2.31
C THR A 149 -4.87 -23.12 -0.92
N SER A 150 -4.96 -24.39 -0.56
CA SER A 150 -5.22 -24.82 0.82
C SER A 150 -3.94 -25.22 1.53
N GLY A 151 -3.97 -25.23 2.88
CA GLY A 151 -2.89 -25.76 3.71
C GLY A 151 -1.80 -24.75 4.06
N THR A 152 -0.55 -25.24 4.18
CA THR A 152 0.59 -24.44 4.60
C THR A 152 1.70 -24.46 3.55
N GLN A 153 2.25 -23.30 3.25
CA GLN A 153 3.40 -23.11 2.37
C GLN A 153 4.51 -22.38 3.12
N THR A 154 5.75 -22.49 2.65
CA THR A 154 6.88 -21.69 3.16
C THR A 154 7.49 -20.92 2.00
N VAL A 155 7.77 -19.64 2.24
CA VAL A 155 8.50 -18.77 1.31
C VAL A 155 9.73 -18.20 1.99
N THR A 156 10.72 -17.81 1.18
CA THR A 156 11.90 -17.07 1.66
C THR A 156 11.77 -15.62 1.22
N ALA A 157 11.79 -14.71 2.17
CA ALA A 157 11.72 -13.29 1.90
C ALA A 157 13.11 -12.70 1.64
N GLN A 158 13.15 -11.72 0.79
CA GLN A 158 14.23 -10.73 0.69
C GLN A 158 13.89 -9.56 1.61
N TYR A 159 14.84 -8.64 1.82
CA TYR A 159 14.59 -7.48 2.68
C TYR A 159 15.26 -6.21 2.16
N ILE A 160 14.69 -5.10 2.55
CA ILE A 160 15.31 -3.77 2.50
C ILE A 160 15.55 -3.34 3.93
N ARG A 161 16.77 -2.92 4.24
CA ARG A 161 17.11 -2.32 5.54
C ARG A 161 17.09 -0.80 5.41
N PHE A 162 16.48 -0.11 6.38
CA PHE A 162 16.38 1.35 6.29
C PHE A 162 16.50 2.04 7.64
N GLY A 163 16.67 3.37 7.58
CA GLY A 163 16.64 4.30 8.70
C GLY A 163 16.02 5.63 8.30
N TYR A 164 15.75 6.46 9.28
CA TYR A 164 15.10 7.77 9.10
C TYR A 164 16.11 8.88 8.80
N PRO A 165 15.70 9.96 8.10
CA PRO A 165 16.62 11.02 7.66
C PRO A 165 17.21 11.82 8.83
N ASP A 166 16.55 11.85 9.99
CA ASP A 166 17.05 12.50 11.21
C ASP A 166 17.98 11.60 12.04
N SER A 167 18.22 10.37 11.59
CA SER A 167 19.05 9.36 12.26
C SER A 167 18.59 9.01 13.69
N LYS A 168 17.28 9.16 13.95
CA LYS A 168 16.65 8.76 15.21
C LYS A 168 15.82 7.50 15.04
N ALA A 169 15.40 6.94 16.17
CA ALA A 169 14.44 5.88 16.23
C ALA A 169 13.01 6.45 16.07
N HIS A 170 12.17 5.72 15.34
CA HIS A 170 10.77 6.02 15.13
C HIS A 170 9.95 4.75 15.33
N ASN A 171 8.83 4.85 16.06
CA ASN A 171 7.83 3.80 16.04
C ASN A 171 6.95 3.96 14.79
N THR A 172 6.72 2.89 14.07
CA THR A 172 6.09 2.92 12.74
C THR A 172 5.08 1.81 12.63
N GLU A 173 3.92 2.12 12.01
CA GLU A 173 2.79 1.18 11.95
C GLU A 173 2.07 1.20 10.59
N THR A 174 2.68 1.78 9.56
CA THR A 174 2.01 1.90 8.26
C THR A 174 2.99 1.65 7.14
N LEU A 175 2.63 0.73 6.25
CA LEU A 175 3.35 0.40 5.03
C LEU A 175 2.40 0.42 3.84
N MET A 176 2.70 1.22 2.84
CA MET A 176 1.91 1.31 1.62
C MET A 176 2.80 1.18 0.39
N TYR A 177 2.27 0.64 -0.69
CA TYR A 177 2.97 0.56 -1.97
C TYR A 177 2.22 1.31 -3.07
N ASP A 178 2.87 2.28 -3.69
CA ASP A 178 2.34 2.99 -4.85
C ASP A 178 2.66 2.24 -6.14
N PRO A 179 1.64 1.68 -6.84
CA PRO A 179 1.87 0.91 -8.06
C PRO A 179 2.25 1.77 -9.27
N ILE A 180 1.99 3.08 -9.23
CA ILE A 180 2.30 4.00 -10.34
C ILE A 180 3.77 4.40 -10.31
N GLU A 181 4.25 4.84 -9.15
CA GLU A 181 5.62 5.34 -8.98
C GLU A 181 6.59 4.25 -8.51
N GLN A 182 6.07 3.05 -8.16
CA GLN A 182 6.85 1.95 -7.59
C GLN A 182 7.61 2.40 -6.33
N MET A 183 6.87 3.10 -5.46
CA MET A 183 7.38 3.68 -4.22
C MET A 183 6.75 3.00 -3.01
N LEU A 184 7.54 2.80 -1.97
CA LEU A 184 7.06 2.47 -0.64
C LEU A 184 6.80 3.77 0.13
N TYR A 185 5.68 3.82 0.85
CA TYR A 185 5.32 4.90 1.76
C TYR A 185 5.15 4.34 3.16
N ILE A 186 5.68 5.06 4.13
CA ILE A 186 5.78 4.63 5.52
C ILE A 186 5.32 5.79 6.39
N ALA A 187 4.45 5.54 7.38
CA ALA A 187 4.04 6.57 8.32
C ALA A 187 4.37 6.14 9.76
N ASP A 188 4.97 7.07 10.52
CA ASP A 188 5.27 6.83 11.91
C ASP A 188 4.03 6.99 12.81
N LYS A 189 4.05 6.34 13.98
CA LYS A 189 3.03 6.39 15.02
C LYS A 189 3.54 7.26 16.17
N VAL A 190 3.03 8.47 16.25
CA VAL A 190 3.38 9.41 17.32
C VAL A 190 2.20 9.61 18.25
N LYS A 191 2.41 9.38 19.55
CA LYS A 191 1.35 9.50 20.56
C LYS A 191 0.96 10.93 20.84
N ASP A 192 1.93 11.76 21.15
CA ASP A 192 1.75 13.14 21.55
C ASP A 192 2.57 14.04 20.63
N GLY A 193 2.12 14.19 19.38
CA GLY A 193 2.86 14.95 18.38
C GLY A 193 2.26 14.84 17.00
N VAL A 194 3.10 14.98 16.01
CA VAL A 194 2.75 14.94 14.59
C VAL A 194 3.34 13.69 13.99
N CYS A 195 2.49 12.85 13.38
CA CYS A 195 2.95 11.74 12.54
C CYS A 195 3.49 12.27 11.22
N HIS A 196 4.47 11.61 10.66
CA HIS A 196 5.09 11.97 9.39
C HIS A 196 4.97 10.85 8.38
N LEU A 197 4.86 11.23 7.12
CA LEU A 197 4.91 10.32 5.99
C LEU A 197 6.30 10.37 5.36
N TYR A 198 6.85 9.20 5.10
CA TYR A 198 8.14 8.99 4.45
C TYR A 198 7.96 8.16 3.19
N SER A 199 8.92 8.23 2.29
CA SER A 199 8.95 7.44 1.07
C SER A 199 10.31 6.83 0.80
N LEU A 200 10.30 5.70 0.07
CA LEU A 200 11.48 5.01 -0.43
C LEU A 200 11.16 4.40 -1.80
N PRO A 201 11.97 4.64 -2.85
CA PRO A 201 11.82 3.90 -4.10
C PRO A 201 11.91 2.39 -3.85
N PHE A 202 11.00 1.61 -4.42
CA PHE A 202 11.15 0.16 -4.34
C PHE A 202 12.12 -0.33 -5.42
N ARG A 203 13.14 -1.07 -4.98
CA ARG A 203 14.14 -1.71 -5.85
C ARG A 203 14.57 -3.02 -5.22
N THR A 204 14.98 -3.97 -6.04
CA THR A 204 15.44 -5.30 -5.61
C THR A 204 16.96 -5.43 -5.51
N ASP A 205 17.70 -4.35 -5.79
CA ASP A 205 19.16 -4.32 -5.88
C ASP A 205 19.86 -3.51 -4.77
N TYR A 206 19.18 -3.21 -3.68
CA TYR A 206 19.77 -2.50 -2.54
C TYR A 206 20.81 -3.31 -1.76
N GLY A 207 20.80 -4.63 -1.90
CA GLY A 207 21.67 -5.51 -1.14
C GLY A 207 21.42 -5.43 0.37
N THR A 208 22.50 -5.29 1.15
CA THR A 208 22.44 -5.19 2.62
C THR A 208 22.60 -3.76 3.14
N ASP A 209 22.73 -2.79 2.23
CA ASP A 209 22.99 -1.39 2.60
C ASP A 209 21.75 -0.76 3.26
N VAL A 210 21.98 0.06 4.27
CA VAL A 210 20.92 0.83 4.92
C VAL A 210 20.48 1.95 3.99
N GLN A 211 19.18 1.95 3.67
CA GLN A 211 18.56 3.01 2.88
C GLN A 211 18.07 4.12 3.80
N THR A 212 18.19 5.36 3.39
CA THR A 212 17.63 6.50 4.13
C THR A 212 16.28 6.87 3.51
N LEU A 213 15.24 6.90 4.34
CA LEU A 213 13.91 7.36 3.90
C LEU A 213 13.95 8.84 3.53
N THR A 214 13.06 9.26 2.65
CA THR A 214 12.80 10.67 2.34
C THR A 214 11.54 11.11 3.05
N GLU A 215 11.60 12.14 3.87
CA GLU A 215 10.40 12.74 4.48
C GLU A 215 9.56 13.41 3.40
N VAL A 216 8.27 13.10 3.36
CA VAL A 216 7.30 13.65 2.42
C VAL A 216 6.56 14.83 3.02
N CYS A 217 5.92 14.62 4.17
CA CYS A 217 5.18 15.64 4.89
C CYS A 217 4.79 15.20 6.30
N ALA A 218 4.42 16.16 7.13
CA ALA A 218 3.71 15.90 8.37
C ALA A 218 2.23 15.60 8.09
N LEU A 219 1.67 14.62 8.80
CA LEU A 219 0.27 14.21 8.69
C LEU A 219 -0.57 14.94 9.75
N GLY A 220 -0.97 16.18 9.46
CA GLY A 220 -1.74 17.00 10.39
C GLY A 220 -0.89 17.98 11.21
N ASN A 221 -1.55 18.76 12.05
CA ASN A 221 -0.95 19.84 12.84
C ASN A 221 -0.98 19.58 14.36
N GLY A 222 -0.66 18.37 14.80
CA GLY A 222 -0.65 18.02 16.21
C GLY A 222 -1.76 17.05 16.61
N SER A 223 -2.19 17.06 17.86
CA SER A 223 -2.90 16.00 18.59
C SER A 223 -4.21 15.43 18.01
N LYS A 224 -4.63 15.79 16.81
CA LYS A 224 -5.92 15.33 16.25
C LYS A 224 -5.83 14.23 15.20
N PHE A 225 -4.69 14.08 14.56
CA PHE A 225 -4.37 12.90 13.75
C PHE A 225 -3.01 12.39 14.20
N ASN A 226 -3.01 11.84 15.37
CA ASN A 226 -1.92 11.09 15.98
C ASN A 226 -2.29 9.60 16.04
N PHE A 227 -1.36 8.75 16.40
CA PHE A 227 -1.57 7.30 16.43
C PHE A 227 -2.02 6.74 15.09
N VAL A 228 -1.25 7.06 14.04
CA VAL A 228 -1.41 6.36 12.77
C VAL A 228 -1.11 4.89 12.99
N THR A 229 -2.02 4.02 12.56
CA THR A 229 -1.99 2.58 12.84
C THR A 229 -2.09 1.71 11.59
N GLY A 230 -2.20 2.29 10.41
CA GLY A 230 -2.24 1.55 9.17
C GLY A 230 -2.63 2.42 7.99
N GLY A 231 -2.47 1.90 6.79
CA GLY A 231 -2.85 2.58 5.56
C GLY A 231 -2.61 1.72 4.34
N ASP A 232 -3.20 2.12 3.23
CA ASP A 232 -2.97 1.45 1.96
C ASP A 232 -3.26 2.39 0.78
N ILE A 233 -2.74 2.03 -0.38
CA ILE A 233 -2.97 2.71 -1.66
C ILE A 233 -3.79 1.78 -2.56
N SER A 234 -4.85 2.34 -3.18
CA SER A 234 -5.69 1.55 -4.08
C SER A 234 -4.88 0.97 -5.24
N PRO A 235 -5.28 -0.21 -5.79
CA PRO A 235 -4.51 -0.88 -6.85
C PRO A 235 -4.32 -0.08 -8.13
N ASP A 236 -5.18 0.92 -8.37
CA ASP A 236 -5.05 1.87 -9.48
C ASP A 236 -4.15 3.08 -9.14
N GLY A 237 -3.62 3.14 -7.91
CA GLY A 237 -2.77 4.23 -7.42
C GLY A 237 -3.49 5.56 -7.22
N ARG A 238 -4.81 5.59 -7.34
CA ARG A 238 -5.61 6.83 -7.26
C ARG A 238 -5.86 7.28 -5.84
N TRP A 239 -6.10 6.35 -4.93
CA TRP A 239 -6.52 6.64 -3.57
C TRP A 239 -5.46 6.21 -2.56
N MET A 240 -5.11 7.10 -1.66
CA MET A 240 -4.33 6.80 -0.47
C MET A 240 -5.23 6.99 0.75
N ALA A 241 -5.32 5.96 1.60
CA ALA A 241 -6.02 6.03 2.87
C ALA A 241 -5.03 5.76 4.00
N ILE A 242 -5.05 6.63 5.03
CA ILE A 242 -4.27 6.45 6.25
C ILE A 242 -5.22 6.48 7.44
N LYS A 243 -5.04 5.52 8.32
CA LYS A 243 -5.93 5.24 9.43
C LYS A 243 -5.27 5.56 10.77
N SER A 244 -6.09 5.99 11.70
CA SER A 244 -5.86 5.93 13.15
C SER A 244 -6.99 5.13 13.79
N LYS A 245 -6.92 4.86 15.09
CA LYS A 245 -8.01 4.18 15.82
C LYS A 245 -9.37 4.90 15.71
N LYS A 246 -9.37 6.21 15.42
CA LYS A 246 -10.58 7.06 15.49
C LYS A 246 -11.07 7.57 14.14
N GLN A 247 -10.25 7.55 13.10
CA GLN A 247 -10.58 8.13 11.80
C GLN A 247 -9.73 7.54 10.69
N VAL A 248 -10.28 7.61 9.48
CA VAL A 248 -9.56 7.31 8.22
C VAL A 248 -9.52 8.58 7.39
N LEU A 249 -8.33 8.99 7.00
CA LEU A 249 -8.10 10.10 6.09
C LEU A 249 -7.87 9.58 4.68
N LEU A 250 -8.47 10.26 3.71
CA LEU A 250 -8.47 9.87 2.30
C LEU A 250 -7.91 11.00 1.44
N TRP A 251 -6.92 10.66 0.63
CA TRP A 251 -6.38 11.52 -0.44
C TRP A 251 -6.71 10.93 -1.80
N GLU A 252 -7.02 11.80 -2.74
CA GLU A 252 -7.23 11.44 -4.13
C GLU A 252 -6.10 12.03 -4.99
N ARG A 253 -5.36 11.19 -5.70
CA ARG A 253 -4.37 11.62 -6.70
C ARG A 253 -5.08 12.29 -7.87
N GLN A 254 -4.59 13.44 -8.30
CA GLN A 254 -5.17 14.21 -9.39
C GLN A 254 -4.21 14.27 -10.59
N GLY A 255 -4.72 13.92 -11.75
CA GLY A 255 -3.94 13.96 -12.98
C GLY A 255 -2.68 13.11 -12.90
N THR A 256 -1.54 13.71 -13.17
CA THR A 256 -0.22 13.06 -13.19
C THR A 256 0.66 13.41 -12.00
N GLU A 257 0.07 13.92 -10.91
CA GLU A 257 0.85 14.29 -9.73
C GLU A 257 1.45 13.05 -9.04
N SER A 258 2.58 13.23 -8.37
CA SER A 258 3.14 12.19 -7.53
C SER A 258 2.29 11.98 -6.27
N LEU A 259 2.39 10.79 -5.66
CA LEU A 259 1.72 10.55 -4.39
C LEU A 259 2.26 11.45 -3.27
N SER A 260 3.55 11.78 -3.33
CA SER A 260 4.15 12.78 -2.43
C SER A 260 3.50 14.17 -2.57
N GLN A 261 3.13 14.58 -3.78
CA GLN A 261 2.37 15.81 -3.99
C GLN A 261 0.92 15.67 -3.51
N THR A 262 0.30 14.52 -3.78
CA THR A 262 -1.04 14.18 -3.29
C THR A 262 -1.12 14.30 -1.77
N ALA A 263 -0.17 13.71 -1.05
CA ALA A 263 -0.11 13.69 0.41
C ALA A 263 0.02 15.09 1.05
N GLN A 264 0.58 16.04 0.32
CA GLN A 264 0.71 17.43 0.78
C GLN A 264 -0.59 18.23 0.67
N ARG A 265 -1.62 17.69 0.05
CA ARG A 265 -2.94 18.30 0.01
C ARG A 265 -3.78 17.92 1.23
N ARG A 266 -4.79 18.75 1.51
CA ARG A 266 -5.73 18.49 2.59
C ARG A 266 -6.57 17.24 2.27
N PRO A 267 -6.59 16.21 3.15
CA PRO A 267 -7.40 15.03 2.96
C PRO A 267 -8.88 15.29 3.26
N LYS A 268 -9.71 14.32 2.90
CA LYS A 268 -11.08 14.18 3.42
C LYS A 268 -11.11 13.10 4.50
N GLN A 269 -12.01 13.23 5.45
CA GLN A 269 -12.26 12.19 6.44
C GLN A 269 -13.40 11.28 5.95
N ILE A 270 -13.22 9.95 6.04
CA ILE A 270 -14.28 8.99 5.71
C ILE A 270 -15.40 9.10 6.77
N ALA A 271 -16.58 9.56 6.34
CA ALA A 271 -17.73 9.77 7.25
C ALA A 271 -18.28 8.46 7.82
N ALA A 272 -18.24 7.38 7.05
CA ALA A 272 -18.75 6.07 7.44
C ALA A 272 -17.83 5.32 8.43
N TYR A 273 -16.61 5.83 8.70
CA TYR A 273 -15.70 5.17 9.65
C TYR A 273 -16.15 5.43 11.09
N GLU A 274 -16.32 4.36 11.82
CA GLU A 274 -16.54 4.37 13.27
C GLU A 274 -15.27 3.88 13.97
N ALA A 275 -14.95 4.48 15.11
CA ALA A 275 -13.76 4.11 15.88
C ALA A 275 -13.77 2.62 16.24
N GLU A 276 -12.70 1.94 15.89
CA GLU A 276 -12.47 0.54 16.21
C GLU A 276 -11.57 0.42 17.45
N ALA A 277 -11.89 -0.52 18.31
CA ALA A 277 -11.04 -0.83 19.47
C ALA A 277 -9.74 -1.46 18.92
N GLN A 278 -8.58 -0.82 19.20
CA GLN A 278 -7.30 -1.26 18.61
C GLN A 278 -7.38 -1.40 17.07
N GLY A 279 -8.07 -0.47 16.38
CA GLY A 279 -8.19 -0.50 14.93
C GLY A 279 -6.86 -0.22 14.26
N GLU A 280 -6.23 -1.19 13.58
CA GLU A 280 -4.90 -1.06 12.98
C GLU A 280 -4.90 -1.32 11.48
N ALA A 281 -5.43 -2.42 11.02
CA ALA A 281 -5.34 -2.83 9.63
C ALA A 281 -6.27 -2.06 8.66
N LEU A 282 -5.78 -1.77 7.45
CA LEU A 282 -6.55 -1.24 6.33
C LEU A 282 -6.03 -1.81 5.00
N ALA A 283 -6.94 -2.30 4.14
CA ALA A 283 -6.59 -2.89 2.84
C ALA A 283 -7.52 -2.47 1.71
N TRP A 284 -7.02 -1.86 0.65
CA TRP A 284 -7.76 -1.64 -0.59
C TRP A 284 -7.80 -2.89 -1.46
N SER A 285 -9.00 -3.41 -1.78
CA SER A 285 -9.15 -4.51 -2.74
C SER A 285 -9.22 -4.05 -4.19
N ASP A 286 -9.86 -2.91 -4.40
CA ASP A 286 -10.03 -2.29 -5.71
C ASP A 286 -10.19 -0.77 -5.56
N ALA A 287 -10.49 -0.04 -6.64
CA ALA A 287 -10.65 1.40 -6.62
C ALA A 287 -11.88 1.92 -5.84
N SER A 288 -12.75 1.04 -5.38
CA SER A 288 -14.01 1.38 -4.73
C SER A 288 -14.21 0.75 -3.35
N THR A 289 -13.38 -0.23 -2.99
CA THR A 289 -13.60 -1.08 -1.81
C THR A 289 -12.34 -1.20 -0.98
N PHE A 290 -12.45 -0.94 0.32
CA PHE A 290 -11.41 -1.28 1.28
C PHE A 290 -11.97 -1.99 2.50
N TYR A 291 -11.10 -2.64 3.25
CA TYR A 291 -11.41 -3.38 4.47
C TYR A 291 -10.63 -2.84 5.65
N THR A 292 -11.19 -3.00 6.86
CA THR A 292 -10.49 -2.75 8.12
C THR A 292 -10.75 -3.87 9.11
N THR A 293 -9.81 -4.08 10.02
CA THR A 293 -9.98 -4.92 11.21
C THR A 293 -9.16 -4.36 12.36
N SER A 294 -9.20 -5.02 13.51
CA SER A 294 -8.59 -4.55 14.76
C SER A 294 -7.52 -5.52 15.25
N ASP A 295 -6.59 -4.98 16.01
CA ASP A 295 -5.59 -5.71 16.74
C ASP A 295 -6.08 -5.99 18.17
N GLN A 296 -6.64 -7.17 18.42
CA GLN A 296 -7.06 -7.62 19.74
C GLN A 296 -6.95 -9.15 19.85
N ASP A 297 -6.62 -9.63 21.04
CA ASP A 297 -6.59 -11.06 21.33
C ASP A 297 -8.00 -11.66 21.53
N THR A 298 -8.94 -11.34 20.62
CA THR A 298 -10.32 -11.84 20.56
C THR A 298 -10.72 -12.06 19.12
N ASP A 299 -11.95 -12.50 18.88
CA ASP A 299 -12.52 -12.51 17.53
C ASP A 299 -12.85 -11.07 17.08
N MET A 300 -12.28 -10.65 15.92
CA MET A 300 -12.37 -9.28 15.43
C MET A 300 -13.32 -9.15 14.24
N PRO A 301 -14.22 -8.15 14.22
CA PRO A 301 -14.97 -7.83 13.03
C PRO A 301 -14.08 -7.46 11.85
N ILE A 302 -14.43 -7.91 10.66
CA ILE A 302 -13.91 -7.38 9.41
C ILE A 302 -14.98 -6.47 8.83
N TYR A 303 -14.63 -5.20 8.64
CA TYR A 303 -15.52 -4.21 8.04
C TYR A 303 -15.14 -3.96 6.60
N GLN A 304 -16.14 -3.87 5.76
CA GLN A 304 -16.00 -3.48 4.36
C GLN A 304 -16.56 -2.07 4.16
N TYR A 305 -15.84 -1.27 3.43
CA TYR A 305 -16.24 0.07 3.01
C TYR A 305 -16.34 0.10 1.49
N VAL A 306 -17.53 0.38 0.98
CA VAL A 306 -17.81 0.39 -0.47
C VAL A 306 -18.36 1.74 -0.87
N ARG A 307 -17.84 2.28 -1.96
CA ARG A 307 -18.38 3.46 -2.64
C ARG A 307 -18.87 3.11 -4.04
N PRO A 308 -19.85 3.84 -4.58
CA PRO A 308 -20.25 3.66 -5.96
C PRO A 308 -19.07 3.91 -6.90
N MET A 309 -18.86 3.05 -7.89
CA MET A 309 -17.92 3.33 -8.97
C MET A 309 -18.44 4.53 -9.77
N PRO A 310 -17.68 5.63 -9.93
CA PRO A 310 -18.07 6.67 -10.87
C PRO A 310 -18.10 6.02 -12.27
N ASN A 311 -19.27 6.05 -12.91
CA ASN A 311 -19.52 5.49 -14.24
C ASN A 311 -19.63 3.97 -14.39
N ALA A 312 -20.14 3.24 -13.41
CA ALA A 312 -20.90 2.04 -13.78
C ALA A 312 -22.08 2.54 -14.65
N PRO A 313 -22.24 2.12 -15.90
CA PRO A 313 -23.39 2.54 -16.66
C PRO A 313 -24.64 2.13 -15.90
N THR A 314 -25.39 3.11 -15.39
CA THR A 314 -26.69 2.92 -14.78
C THR A 314 -27.63 2.46 -15.89
N GLY A 315 -27.76 1.16 -16.05
CA GLY A 315 -28.70 0.62 -17.02
C GLY A 315 -28.35 -0.72 -17.64
N VAL A 316 -27.88 -1.70 -16.85
CA VAL A 316 -28.05 -3.11 -17.22
C VAL A 316 -28.39 -3.89 -15.94
N SER A 317 -29.67 -3.85 -15.59
CA SER A 317 -30.25 -4.84 -14.69
C SER A 317 -30.21 -6.19 -15.40
N ASN A 318 -29.51 -7.17 -14.77
CA ASN A 318 -29.59 -8.59 -15.10
C ASN A 318 -29.24 -9.01 -16.53
N LEU A 319 -27.97 -8.89 -16.92
CA LEU A 319 -27.44 -9.87 -17.84
C LEU A 319 -26.71 -10.95 -17.04
N HIS A 320 -27.38 -12.10 -16.89
CA HIS A 320 -26.69 -13.37 -16.72
C HIS A 320 -25.82 -13.56 -17.98
N THR A 321 -24.64 -12.98 -17.98
CA THR A 321 -23.61 -13.33 -18.96
C THR A 321 -22.82 -14.48 -18.38
N THR A 322 -23.17 -15.69 -18.79
CA THR A 322 -22.18 -16.75 -18.90
C THR A 322 -20.96 -16.13 -19.60
N PRO A 323 -19.74 -16.19 -19.06
CA PRO A 323 -18.58 -15.66 -19.74
C PRO A 323 -18.47 -16.35 -21.09
N LEU A 324 -18.69 -15.63 -22.18
CA LEU A 324 -18.36 -16.13 -23.51
C LEU A 324 -16.85 -16.35 -23.50
N ALA A 325 -16.44 -17.61 -23.49
CA ALA A 325 -15.05 -18.00 -23.49
C ALA A 325 -14.37 -17.39 -24.72
N ASN A 326 -13.47 -16.46 -24.52
CA ASN A 326 -12.61 -15.94 -25.58
C ASN A 326 -11.58 -17.03 -25.90
N THR A 327 -11.68 -17.63 -27.09
CA THR A 327 -10.73 -18.64 -27.53
C THR A 327 -9.75 -18.02 -28.52
N LYS A 328 -8.46 -18.16 -28.27
CA LYS A 328 -7.43 -17.85 -29.27
C LYS A 328 -7.34 -19.01 -30.26
N ILE A 329 -7.48 -18.71 -31.54
CA ILE A 329 -7.30 -19.69 -32.63
C ILE A 329 -6.19 -19.21 -33.57
N VAL A 330 -5.48 -20.15 -34.18
CA VAL A 330 -4.52 -19.83 -35.24
C VAL A 330 -5.10 -20.34 -36.56
N ARG A 331 -5.31 -19.43 -37.51
CA ARG A 331 -5.81 -19.76 -38.86
C ARG A 331 -4.89 -19.09 -39.88
N ASN A 332 -4.34 -19.87 -40.79
CA ASN A 332 -3.39 -19.41 -41.84
C ASN A 332 -2.20 -18.62 -41.28
N GLY A 333 -1.65 -19.06 -40.09
CA GLY A 333 -0.52 -18.41 -39.43
C GLY A 333 -0.84 -17.11 -38.70
N GLN A 334 -2.10 -16.68 -38.65
CA GLN A 334 -2.53 -15.53 -37.90
C GLN A 334 -3.24 -15.93 -36.59
N VAL A 335 -2.95 -15.22 -35.53
CA VAL A 335 -3.66 -15.36 -34.24
C VAL A 335 -4.93 -14.55 -34.28
N LEU A 336 -6.06 -15.21 -34.05
CA LEU A 336 -7.39 -14.61 -34.03
C LEU A 336 -8.06 -14.84 -32.69
N ILE A 337 -9.00 -13.95 -32.33
CA ILE A 337 -9.82 -14.05 -31.12
C ILE A 337 -11.23 -14.47 -31.52
N HIS A 338 -11.66 -15.62 -31.08
CA HIS A 338 -13.04 -16.08 -31.24
C HIS A 338 -13.88 -15.67 -30.03
N ARG A 339 -14.93 -14.90 -30.25
CA ARG A 339 -15.85 -14.43 -29.20
C ARG A 339 -17.29 -14.69 -29.62
N GLY A 340 -17.90 -15.74 -29.05
CA GLY A 340 -19.21 -16.23 -29.50
C GLY A 340 -19.12 -16.71 -30.94
N GLU A 341 -20.01 -16.24 -31.79
CA GLU A 341 -20.03 -16.58 -33.23
C GLU A 341 -19.14 -15.69 -34.10
N LYS A 342 -18.40 -14.77 -33.51
CA LYS A 342 -17.59 -13.77 -34.21
C LYS A 342 -16.09 -14.00 -34.02
N THR A 343 -15.35 -13.68 -35.07
CA THR A 343 -13.89 -13.79 -35.07
C THR A 343 -13.28 -12.41 -35.30
N TYR A 344 -12.22 -12.08 -34.55
CA TYR A 344 -11.55 -10.79 -34.59
C TYR A 344 -10.05 -10.95 -34.80
N THR A 345 -9.41 -9.98 -35.44
CA THR A 345 -7.96 -9.82 -35.42
C THR A 345 -7.49 -9.39 -34.03
N LEU A 346 -6.17 -9.45 -33.78
CA LEU A 346 -5.57 -8.90 -32.55
C LEU A 346 -5.78 -7.38 -32.42
N GLN A 347 -6.04 -6.68 -33.52
CA GLN A 347 -6.34 -5.25 -33.54
C GLN A 347 -7.84 -4.96 -33.33
N GLY A 348 -8.67 -5.99 -33.11
CA GLY A 348 -10.10 -5.84 -32.84
C GLY A 348 -10.98 -5.70 -34.08
N GLN A 349 -10.48 -5.94 -35.30
CA GLN A 349 -11.28 -5.96 -36.52
C GLN A 349 -12.04 -7.27 -36.66
N GLU A 350 -13.36 -7.21 -36.84
CA GLU A 350 -14.19 -8.38 -37.12
C GLU A 350 -13.85 -8.97 -38.49
N ILE A 351 -13.62 -10.28 -38.54
CA ILE A 351 -13.41 -11.04 -39.77
C ILE A 351 -14.74 -11.72 -40.15
N LYS A 352 -15.26 -11.41 -41.31
CA LYS A 352 -16.47 -12.05 -41.83
C LYS A 352 -16.16 -13.39 -42.46
#